data_b855d7532523ffdcfdbe0813b9927b98
#
_entry.id   b855d7532523ffdcfdbe0813b9927b98
#
_cell.length_a   1.000
_cell.length_b   1.000
_cell.length_c   1.000
_cell.angle_alpha   90.00
_cell.angle_beta   90.00
_cell.angle_gamma   90.00
#
_symmetry.space_group_name_H-M   'P 1'
#
loop_
_entity.id
_entity.type
_entity.pdbx_description
1 polymer ?
#
loop_
_entity_poly.entity_id
_entity_poly.type
_entity_poly.pdbx_seq_one_letter_code
_entity_poly.pdbx_strand_id
1 'polypeptide(L)'
;MVHDSSGEPISTAAIVKLYRDGTLLSRQGETSRGSVVLVVNYLGEFSVLVEAAGYESAQKEVSVQVTGRTQVDVYLRRISAAGSTAGVPGRPVLAPKAKEALEKGLQALGADKMKEAEKYVGEAMRLASGHPDVLYVQGVLSLKQHNWAEAQQLLEKATQIDPNHARAFAALGMALCDQGKYDAAIAPLEKSLQLDSAGTWETRWTLAKAYYQDTRYDEALKMSQEALAGSNGKAPEIGLLVAQSLTAVGRYEDAARLLREFLGEHGDRAEAATARRWLERLTASGKIRAE
;
A
#
# COMPACT_ATOMS: atom_id res chain seq x y z
N MET A 1 -32.93 8.72 3.00
CA MET A 1 -33.36 8.58 1.58
C MET A 1 -32.15 8.90 0.70
N VAL A 2 -32.14 8.43 -0.54
CA VAL A 2 -31.03 8.67 -1.49
C VAL A 2 -31.55 9.59 -2.61
N HIS A 3 -30.89 10.71 -2.78
CA HIS A 3 -31.25 11.76 -3.72
C HIS A 3 -30.11 11.98 -4.73
N ASP A 4 -30.43 12.52 -5.89
CA ASP A 4 -29.41 13.07 -6.78
C ASP A 4 -28.98 14.50 -6.35
N SER A 5 -28.05 15.09 -7.08
CA SER A 5 -27.56 16.45 -6.77
C SER A 5 -28.60 17.57 -6.94
N SER A 6 -29.75 17.30 -7.55
CA SER A 6 -30.89 18.23 -7.65
C SER A 6 -31.89 18.09 -6.49
N GLY A 7 -31.71 17.06 -5.63
CA GLY A 7 -32.58 16.74 -4.51
C GLY A 7 -33.72 15.78 -4.87
N GLU A 8 -33.77 15.30 -6.11
CA GLU A 8 -34.77 14.32 -6.52
C GLU A 8 -34.37 12.91 -6.10
N PRO A 9 -35.31 12.05 -5.68
CA PRO A 9 -35.01 10.64 -5.37
C PRO A 9 -34.42 9.93 -6.60
N ILE A 10 -33.35 9.19 -6.42
CA ILE A 10 -32.76 8.44 -7.54
C ILE A 10 -33.71 7.34 -8.01
N SER A 11 -33.82 7.19 -9.32
CA SER A 11 -34.63 6.14 -9.96
C SER A 11 -33.88 4.81 -10.09
N THR A 12 -32.56 4.84 -9.99
CA THR A 12 -31.68 3.67 -10.09
C THR A 12 -31.61 2.98 -8.74
N ALA A 13 -31.54 1.63 -8.73
CA ALA A 13 -31.29 0.88 -7.51
C ALA A 13 -29.93 1.29 -6.91
N ALA A 14 -29.93 1.59 -5.63
CA ALA A 14 -28.71 1.88 -4.89
C ALA A 14 -28.49 0.83 -3.79
N ILE A 15 -27.26 0.42 -3.65
CA ILE A 15 -26.82 -0.46 -2.57
C ILE A 15 -26.42 0.43 -1.39
N VAL A 16 -27.04 0.19 -0.24
CA VAL A 16 -26.75 0.91 0.99
C VAL A 16 -26.08 -0.05 1.98
N LYS A 17 -24.89 0.29 2.38
CA LYS A 17 -24.06 -0.48 3.34
C LYS A 17 -23.93 0.31 4.62
N LEU A 18 -24.07 -0.37 5.76
CA LEU A 18 -23.94 0.23 7.07
C LEU A 18 -22.67 -0.30 7.75
N TYR A 19 -21.86 0.59 8.26
CA TYR A 19 -20.63 0.27 8.97
C TYR A 19 -20.68 0.81 10.40
N ARG A 20 -20.03 0.11 11.32
CA ARG A 20 -19.71 0.58 12.66
C ARG A 20 -18.24 0.26 12.94
N ASP A 21 -17.48 1.25 13.39
CA ASP A 21 -16.04 1.12 13.68
C ASP A 21 -15.26 0.47 12.50
N GLY A 22 -15.63 0.85 11.26
CA GLY A 22 -15.05 0.31 10.04
C GLY A 22 -15.50 -1.11 9.66
N THR A 23 -16.31 -1.77 10.49
CA THR A 23 -16.83 -3.11 10.22
C THR A 23 -18.19 -3.04 9.55
N LEU A 24 -18.35 -3.74 8.41
CA LEU A 24 -19.64 -3.87 7.73
C LEU A 24 -20.60 -4.65 8.64
N LEU A 25 -21.65 -3.99 9.09
CA LEU A 25 -22.75 -4.64 9.76
C LEU A 25 -23.56 -5.39 8.70
N SER A 26 -23.57 -6.68 8.70
CA SER A 26 -23.99 -7.72 7.77
C SER A 26 -25.28 -7.50 6.94
N ARG A 27 -25.68 -6.27 6.61
CA ARG A 27 -26.89 -6.01 5.83
C ARG A 27 -26.63 -4.98 4.74
N GLN A 28 -26.61 -5.47 3.52
CA GLN A 28 -26.85 -4.67 2.34
C GLN A 28 -28.38 -4.45 2.22
N GLY A 29 -28.78 -3.21 2.15
CA GLY A 29 -30.15 -2.85 1.76
C GLY A 29 -30.12 -2.36 0.32
N GLU A 30 -31.00 -2.85 -0.53
CA GLU A 30 -31.22 -2.29 -1.87
C GLU A 30 -32.35 -1.28 -1.82
N THR A 31 -32.14 -0.09 -2.42
CA THR A 31 -33.20 0.94 -2.40
C THR A 31 -34.31 0.59 -3.37
N SER A 32 -35.56 0.77 -2.90
CA SER A 32 -36.72 0.82 -3.75
C SER A 32 -37.21 2.27 -3.80
N ARG A 33 -37.15 2.92 -4.96
CA ARG A 33 -37.52 4.33 -5.16
C ARG A 33 -36.73 5.29 -4.23
N GLY A 34 -35.42 5.10 -4.13
CA GLY A 34 -34.52 5.96 -3.32
C GLY A 34 -34.64 5.77 -1.81
N SER A 35 -35.37 4.78 -1.32
CA SER A 35 -35.57 4.55 0.12
C SER A 35 -35.16 3.14 0.53
N VAL A 36 -34.47 3.02 1.67
CA VAL A 36 -34.14 1.75 2.32
C VAL A 36 -34.28 1.92 3.84
N VAL A 37 -34.71 0.89 4.53
CA VAL A 37 -34.74 0.83 5.99
C VAL A 37 -33.73 -0.19 6.47
N LEU A 38 -32.73 0.29 7.23
CA LEU A 38 -31.77 -0.55 7.93
C LEU A 38 -32.10 -0.56 9.40
N VAL A 39 -32.14 -1.73 10.00
CA VAL A 39 -32.43 -1.89 11.43
C VAL A 39 -31.14 -2.19 12.17
N VAL A 40 -30.83 -1.37 13.17
CA VAL A 40 -29.71 -1.55 14.08
C VAL A 40 -30.19 -1.80 15.50
N ASN A 41 -29.55 -2.70 16.19
CA ASN A 41 -29.88 -3.07 17.58
C ASN A 41 -29.00 -2.37 18.62
N TYR A 42 -28.20 -1.39 18.16
CA TYR A 42 -27.24 -0.67 19.00
C TYR A 42 -27.35 0.83 18.79
N LEU A 43 -27.08 1.59 19.83
CA LEU A 43 -26.87 3.03 19.75
C LEU A 43 -25.39 3.32 19.44
N GLY A 44 -25.10 4.49 18.90
CA GLY A 44 -23.75 4.94 18.63
C GLY A 44 -23.57 5.54 17.24
N GLU A 45 -22.30 5.66 16.84
CA GLU A 45 -21.92 6.21 15.55
C GLU A 45 -21.89 5.11 14.48
N PHE A 46 -22.46 5.42 13.33
CA PHE A 46 -22.53 4.56 12.16
C PHE A 46 -22.09 5.34 10.93
N SER A 47 -21.53 4.63 9.96
CA SER A 47 -21.21 5.16 8.66
C SER A 47 -22.07 4.47 7.59
N VAL A 48 -22.80 5.27 6.82
CA VAL A 48 -23.68 4.80 5.73
C VAL A 48 -22.98 5.07 4.41
N LEU A 49 -22.63 4.02 3.67
CA LEU A 49 -22.11 4.10 2.31
C LEU A 49 -23.22 3.79 1.32
N VAL A 50 -23.39 4.64 0.31
CA VAL A 50 -24.38 4.49 -0.76
C VAL A 50 -23.67 4.40 -2.11
N GLU A 51 -23.99 3.38 -2.87
CA GLU A 51 -23.45 3.12 -4.21
C GLU A 51 -24.62 2.95 -5.18
N ALA A 52 -24.59 3.67 -6.31
CA ALA A 52 -25.62 3.53 -7.38
C ALA A 52 -24.96 3.61 -8.76
N ALA A 53 -25.46 2.83 -9.71
CA ALA A 53 -24.93 2.84 -11.07
C ALA A 53 -25.12 4.23 -11.72
N GLY A 54 -24.03 4.82 -12.24
CA GLY A 54 -24.01 6.13 -12.87
C GLY A 54 -23.85 7.31 -11.88
N TYR A 55 -23.58 7.02 -10.61
CA TYR A 55 -23.34 8.02 -9.57
C TYR A 55 -22.03 7.75 -8.83
N GLU A 56 -21.40 8.83 -8.33
CA GLU A 56 -20.28 8.72 -7.38
C GLU A 56 -20.82 8.16 -6.06
N SER A 57 -20.09 7.23 -5.45
CA SER A 57 -20.44 6.70 -4.12
C SER A 57 -20.34 7.81 -3.06
N ALA A 58 -21.27 7.81 -2.12
CA ALA A 58 -21.29 8.77 -1.02
C ALA A 58 -21.35 8.06 0.33
N GLN A 59 -20.59 8.58 1.29
CA GLN A 59 -20.58 8.11 2.67
C GLN A 59 -21.05 9.22 3.61
N LYS A 60 -21.84 8.85 4.61
CA LYS A 60 -22.35 9.79 5.62
C LYS A 60 -22.27 9.17 7.01
N GLU A 61 -21.74 9.93 7.95
CA GLU A 61 -21.73 9.56 9.36
C GLU A 61 -23.10 9.86 9.99
N VAL A 62 -23.57 8.93 10.83
CA VAL A 62 -24.88 8.99 11.46
C VAL A 62 -24.76 8.59 12.92
N SER A 63 -25.14 9.50 13.83
CA SER A 63 -25.25 9.23 15.23
C SER A 63 -26.66 8.76 15.59
N VAL A 64 -26.79 7.56 16.14
CA VAL A 64 -28.06 7.02 16.65
C VAL A 64 -28.02 7.07 18.16
N GLN A 65 -28.62 8.10 18.76
CA GLN A 65 -28.55 8.35 20.20
C GLN A 65 -29.79 7.86 20.97
N VAL A 66 -30.88 7.59 20.25
CA VAL A 66 -32.13 7.14 20.85
C VAL A 66 -32.73 5.99 20.05
N THR A 67 -33.50 5.14 20.74
CA THR A 67 -34.28 4.08 20.09
C THR A 67 -35.42 4.70 19.30
N GLY A 68 -35.53 4.38 18.02
CA GLY A 68 -36.57 4.92 17.16
C GLY A 68 -36.17 4.93 15.69
N ARG A 69 -36.82 5.78 14.90
CA ARG A 69 -36.56 5.93 13.48
C ARG A 69 -35.69 7.17 13.26
N THR A 70 -34.46 6.98 12.78
CA THR A 70 -33.59 8.07 12.32
C THR A 70 -33.59 8.12 10.80
N GLN A 71 -34.01 9.25 10.25
CA GLN A 71 -33.96 9.46 8.80
C GLN A 71 -32.60 10.05 8.41
N VAL A 72 -32.01 9.48 7.37
CA VAL A 72 -30.73 9.94 6.81
C VAL A 72 -30.93 10.20 5.33
N ASP A 73 -30.63 11.42 4.87
CA ASP A 73 -30.64 11.80 3.47
C ASP A 73 -29.21 11.80 2.95
N VAL A 74 -28.98 11.09 1.85
CA VAL A 74 -27.68 11.00 1.16
C VAL A 74 -27.86 11.49 -0.27
N TYR A 75 -27.00 12.41 -0.69
CA TYR A 75 -27.04 13.02 -2.03
C TYR A 75 -25.90 12.45 -2.86
N LEU A 76 -26.24 11.94 -4.04
CA LEU A 76 -25.29 11.37 -4.98
C LEU A 76 -25.06 12.32 -6.15
N ARG A 77 -23.81 12.45 -6.59
CA ARG A 77 -23.45 13.21 -7.79
C ARG A 77 -23.42 12.27 -8.98
N ARG A 78 -24.04 12.64 -10.10
CA ARG A 78 -23.91 11.90 -11.36
C ARG A 78 -22.47 11.93 -11.86
N ILE A 79 -21.99 10.78 -12.34
CA ILE A 79 -20.69 10.68 -13.00
C ILE A 79 -20.85 11.34 -14.38
N SER A 80 -20.21 12.51 -14.57
CA SER A 80 -20.13 13.12 -15.90
C SER A 80 -19.06 12.39 -16.72
N ALA A 81 -19.33 12.16 -18.01
CA ALA A 81 -18.44 11.40 -18.92
C ALA A 81 -17.06 12.04 -19.17
N ALA A 82 -16.75 13.19 -18.56
CA ALA A 82 -15.49 13.91 -18.68
C ALA A 82 -14.83 13.98 -17.30
N GLY A 83 -14.08 12.94 -16.91
CA GLY A 83 -13.25 12.96 -15.71
C GLY A 83 -13.51 11.83 -14.71
N SER A 84 -13.58 10.61 -15.21
CA SER A 84 -13.75 9.44 -14.34
C SER A 84 -12.42 9.01 -13.70
N THR A 85 -12.19 9.45 -12.47
CA THR A 85 -11.54 8.53 -11.52
C THR A 85 -12.67 7.72 -10.89
N ALA A 86 -13.24 6.79 -11.66
CA ALA A 86 -14.24 5.85 -11.18
C ALA A 86 -13.61 5.04 -10.05
N GLY A 87 -14.11 5.23 -8.84
CA GLY A 87 -13.81 4.32 -7.75
C GLY A 87 -14.17 2.90 -8.21
N VAL A 88 -13.26 1.97 -8.05
CA VAL A 88 -13.50 0.54 -8.31
C VAL A 88 -14.74 0.16 -7.52
N PRO A 89 -15.76 -0.50 -8.13
CA PRO A 89 -16.94 -0.92 -7.41
C PRO A 89 -16.54 -1.77 -6.19
N GLY A 90 -16.96 -1.32 -5.00
CA GLY A 90 -16.67 -2.02 -3.75
C GLY A 90 -15.54 -1.44 -2.88
N ARG A 91 -14.80 -0.41 -3.34
CA ARG A 91 -13.80 0.24 -2.49
C ARG A 91 -14.47 1.25 -1.55
N PRO A 92 -14.22 1.19 -0.22
CA PRO A 92 -14.72 2.17 0.72
C PRO A 92 -14.26 3.59 0.33
N VAL A 93 -15.13 4.58 0.53
CA VAL A 93 -14.81 5.99 0.25
C VAL A 93 -14.58 6.70 1.58
N LEU A 94 -13.43 7.37 1.72
CA LEU A 94 -13.12 8.17 2.90
C LEU A 94 -14.01 9.42 2.98
N ALA A 95 -14.57 9.67 4.16
CA ALA A 95 -15.20 10.95 4.45
C ALA A 95 -14.21 12.11 4.27
N PRO A 96 -14.65 13.31 3.82
CA PRO A 96 -13.75 14.41 3.47
C PRO A 96 -12.72 14.76 4.56
N LYS A 97 -13.13 14.78 5.84
CA LYS A 97 -12.22 15.07 6.96
C LYS A 97 -11.17 13.96 7.16
N ALA A 98 -11.58 12.70 7.02
CA ALA A 98 -10.64 11.56 7.13
C ALA A 98 -9.66 11.57 5.96
N LYS A 99 -10.13 11.90 4.75
CA LYS A 99 -9.29 12.05 3.56
C LYS A 99 -8.26 13.17 3.73
N GLU A 100 -8.68 14.34 4.20
CA GLU A 100 -7.78 15.48 4.46
C GLU A 100 -6.71 15.13 5.52
N ALA A 101 -7.11 14.49 6.60
CA ALA A 101 -6.17 14.03 7.63
C ALA A 101 -5.18 13.00 7.05
N LEU A 102 -5.65 12.05 6.25
CA LEU A 102 -4.81 11.05 5.59
C LEU A 102 -3.80 11.69 4.63
N GLU A 103 -4.23 12.64 3.80
CA GLU A 103 -3.35 13.37 2.88
C GLU A 103 -2.26 14.15 3.61
N LYS A 104 -2.62 14.85 4.70
CA LYS A 104 -1.65 15.54 5.57
C LYS A 104 -0.68 14.56 6.23
N GLY A 105 -1.18 13.41 6.67
CA GLY A 105 -0.35 12.33 7.24
C GLY A 105 0.66 11.79 6.22
N LEU A 106 0.23 11.51 5.00
CA LEU A 106 1.11 11.07 3.90
C LEU A 106 2.16 12.12 3.54
N GLN A 107 1.76 13.39 3.46
CA GLN A 107 2.68 14.50 3.21
C GLN A 107 3.74 14.61 4.31
N ALA A 108 3.33 14.50 5.56
CA ALA A 108 4.24 14.53 6.71
C ALA A 108 5.22 13.35 6.72
N LEU A 109 4.74 12.13 6.37
CA LEU A 109 5.58 10.93 6.21
C LEU A 109 6.61 11.09 5.08
N GLY A 110 6.20 11.69 3.96
CA GLY A 110 7.09 11.97 2.83
C GLY A 110 8.14 13.06 3.15
N ALA A 111 7.81 13.99 4.03
CA ALA A 111 8.70 15.06 4.51
C ALA A 111 9.53 14.65 5.74
N ASP A 112 9.43 13.42 6.19
CA ASP A 112 10.08 12.85 7.40
C ASP A 112 9.74 13.58 8.71
N LYS A 113 8.57 14.22 8.74
CA LYS A 113 8.05 14.96 9.90
C LYS A 113 7.22 14.02 10.80
N MET A 114 7.90 13.15 11.54
CA MET A 114 7.28 12.05 12.28
C MET A 114 6.16 12.50 13.24
N LYS A 115 6.37 13.59 14.03
CA LYS A 115 5.35 14.09 14.96
C LYS A 115 4.08 14.58 14.27
N GLU A 116 4.24 15.25 13.12
CA GLU A 116 3.08 15.68 12.31
C GLU A 116 2.38 14.48 11.70
N ALA A 117 3.13 13.48 11.21
CA ALA A 117 2.59 12.24 10.68
C ALA A 117 1.75 11.50 11.74
N GLU A 118 2.28 11.28 12.94
CA GLU A 118 1.56 10.67 14.05
C GLU A 118 0.24 11.39 14.37
N LYS A 119 0.27 12.72 14.41
CA LYS A 119 -0.92 13.52 14.68
C LYS A 119 -2.00 13.30 13.63
N TYR A 120 -1.66 13.44 12.35
CA TYR A 120 -2.65 13.39 11.28
C TYR A 120 -3.09 11.96 10.94
N VAL A 121 -2.19 10.98 11.00
CA VAL A 121 -2.55 9.56 10.84
C VAL A 121 -3.42 9.11 12.01
N GLY A 122 -3.11 9.53 13.25
CA GLY A 122 -3.95 9.26 14.41
C GLY A 122 -5.34 9.90 14.30
N GLU A 123 -5.45 11.09 13.69
CA GLU A 123 -6.74 11.71 13.38
C GLU A 123 -7.52 10.91 12.33
N ALA A 124 -6.86 10.48 11.24
CA ALA A 124 -7.47 9.62 10.22
C ALA A 124 -7.93 8.30 10.80
N MET A 125 -7.13 7.66 11.65
CA MET A 125 -7.49 6.42 12.37
C MET A 125 -8.73 6.60 13.25
N ARG A 126 -8.83 7.72 13.96
CA ARG A 126 -10.01 8.00 14.79
C ARG A 126 -11.28 8.20 13.94
N LEU A 127 -11.15 8.77 12.74
CA LEU A 127 -12.26 9.05 11.85
C LEU A 127 -12.68 7.86 10.98
N ALA A 128 -11.74 6.96 10.63
CA ALA A 128 -11.99 5.86 9.71
C ALA A 128 -11.04 4.67 9.96
N SER A 129 -11.06 4.11 11.18
CA SER A 129 -10.15 3.05 11.64
C SER A 129 -10.17 1.75 10.81
N GLY A 130 -11.28 1.46 10.13
CA GLY A 130 -11.43 0.28 9.27
C GLY A 130 -11.20 0.53 7.77
N HIS A 131 -10.81 1.75 7.38
CA HIS A 131 -10.59 2.04 5.97
C HIS A 131 -9.22 1.53 5.50
N PRO A 132 -9.10 0.79 4.37
CA PRO A 132 -7.85 0.18 3.94
C PRO A 132 -6.73 1.19 3.70
N ASP A 133 -7.03 2.37 3.14
CA ASP A 133 -6.01 3.42 2.95
C ASP A 133 -5.50 3.96 4.30
N VAL A 134 -6.36 4.07 5.32
CA VAL A 134 -5.97 4.56 6.64
C VAL A 134 -5.12 3.52 7.37
N LEU A 135 -5.53 2.24 7.31
CA LEU A 135 -4.75 1.12 7.83
C LEU A 135 -3.38 1.01 7.15
N TYR A 136 -3.33 1.19 5.82
CA TYR A 136 -2.09 1.23 5.06
C TYR A 136 -1.16 2.33 5.55
N VAL A 137 -1.65 3.57 5.68
CA VAL A 137 -0.80 4.70 6.10
C VAL A 137 -0.35 4.56 7.55
N GLN A 138 -1.19 4.05 8.44
CA GLN A 138 -0.80 3.70 9.81
C GLN A 138 0.28 2.59 9.80
N GLY A 139 0.13 1.58 8.95
CA GLY A 139 1.15 0.53 8.76
C GLY A 139 2.49 1.09 8.28
N VAL A 140 2.47 2.04 7.32
CA VAL A 140 3.69 2.74 6.86
C VAL A 140 4.32 3.58 7.98
N LEU A 141 3.52 4.24 8.81
CA LEU A 141 4.00 4.97 9.99
C LEU A 141 4.70 4.00 10.96
N SER A 142 4.07 2.86 11.26
CA SER A 142 4.65 1.82 12.13
C SER A 142 5.94 1.24 11.55
N LEU A 143 6.06 1.06 10.21
CA LEU A 143 7.32 0.70 9.54
C LEU A 143 8.43 1.72 9.80
N LYS A 144 8.14 3.01 9.63
CA LYS A 144 9.11 4.09 9.88
C LYS A 144 9.54 4.17 11.36
N GLN A 145 8.69 3.70 12.26
CA GLN A 145 8.96 3.60 13.70
C GLN A 145 9.65 2.28 14.10
N HIS A 146 9.97 1.41 13.14
CA HIS A 146 10.50 0.07 13.37
C HIS A 146 9.57 -0.88 14.16
N ASN A 147 8.28 -0.57 14.20
CA ASN A 147 7.24 -1.39 14.81
C ASN A 147 6.72 -2.43 13.79
N TRP A 148 7.59 -3.31 13.33
CA TRP A 148 7.34 -4.18 12.18
C TRP A 148 6.17 -5.16 12.38
N ALA A 149 5.99 -5.66 13.61
CA ALA A 149 4.88 -6.58 13.92
C ALA A 149 3.52 -5.87 13.87
N GLU A 150 3.43 -4.64 14.37
CA GLU A 150 2.23 -3.82 14.26
C GLU A 150 1.95 -3.44 12.80
N ALA A 151 2.99 -3.03 12.07
CA ALA A 151 2.89 -2.75 10.65
C ALA A 151 2.31 -3.94 9.88
N GLN A 152 2.83 -5.15 10.11
CA GLN A 152 2.32 -6.37 9.50
C GLN A 152 0.82 -6.55 9.75
N GLN A 153 0.37 -6.46 11.02
CA GLN A 153 -1.04 -6.65 11.37
C GLN A 153 -1.98 -5.64 10.68
N LEU A 154 -1.57 -4.37 10.62
CA LEU A 154 -2.34 -3.30 9.99
C LEU A 154 -2.42 -3.50 8.47
N LEU A 155 -1.31 -3.89 7.85
CA LEU A 155 -1.21 -4.09 6.40
C LEU A 155 -1.92 -5.38 5.96
N GLU A 156 -1.90 -6.45 6.75
CA GLU A 156 -2.71 -7.65 6.54
C GLU A 156 -4.21 -7.29 6.54
N LYS A 157 -4.66 -6.51 7.52
CA LYS A 157 -6.06 -6.02 7.54
C LYS A 157 -6.39 -5.17 6.31
N ALA A 158 -5.49 -4.26 5.92
CA ALA A 158 -5.70 -3.43 4.74
C ALA A 158 -5.87 -4.27 3.46
N THR A 159 -5.01 -5.28 3.26
CA THR A 159 -5.06 -6.18 2.10
C THR A 159 -6.24 -7.16 2.13
N GLN A 160 -6.73 -7.53 3.30
CA GLN A 160 -7.96 -8.33 3.45
C GLN A 160 -9.21 -7.53 3.07
N ILE A 161 -9.27 -6.24 3.44
CA ILE A 161 -10.40 -5.35 3.14
C ILE A 161 -10.38 -4.94 1.66
N ASP A 162 -9.21 -4.57 1.13
CA ASP A 162 -9.02 -4.24 -0.28
C ASP A 162 -7.96 -5.14 -0.93
N PRO A 163 -8.36 -6.27 -1.54
CA PRO A 163 -7.44 -7.19 -2.23
C PRO A 163 -6.76 -6.60 -3.47
N ASN A 164 -7.15 -5.39 -3.89
CA ASN A 164 -6.54 -4.67 -5.00
C ASN A 164 -5.63 -3.50 -4.54
N HIS A 165 -5.34 -3.42 -3.25
CA HIS A 165 -4.50 -2.35 -2.71
C HIS A 165 -3.01 -2.64 -2.92
N ALA A 166 -2.49 -2.39 -4.12
CA ALA A 166 -1.10 -2.69 -4.49
C ALA A 166 -0.06 -2.16 -3.48
N ARG A 167 -0.21 -0.90 -3.03
CA ARG A 167 0.72 -0.29 -2.06
C ARG A 167 0.69 -0.96 -0.69
N ALA A 168 -0.48 -1.44 -0.23
CA ALA A 168 -0.56 -2.16 1.04
C ALA A 168 0.15 -3.51 0.95
N PHE A 169 0.04 -4.21 -0.19
CA PHE A 169 0.80 -5.44 -0.44
C PHE A 169 2.31 -5.19 -0.47
N ALA A 170 2.78 -4.12 -1.13
CA ALA A 170 4.20 -3.75 -1.12
C ALA A 170 4.70 -3.49 0.30
N ALA A 171 3.97 -2.68 1.07
CA ALA A 171 4.34 -2.34 2.44
C ALA A 171 4.30 -3.58 3.37
N LEU A 172 3.35 -4.52 3.15
CA LEU A 172 3.30 -5.79 3.88
C LEU A 172 4.54 -6.63 3.61
N GLY A 173 4.95 -6.74 2.35
CA GLY A 173 6.19 -7.42 1.98
C GLY A 173 7.42 -6.77 2.62
N MET A 174 7.49 -5.43 2.67
CA MET A 174 8.56 -4.72 3.37
C MET A 174 8.57 -5.05 4.86
N ALA A 175 7.40 -5.00 5.53
CA ALA A 175 7.28 -5.34 6.95
C ALA A 175 7.74 -6.78 7.26
N LEU A 176 7.48 -7.71 6.37
CA LEU A 176 7.92 -9.10 6.49
C LEU A 176 9.43 -9.25 6.27
N CYS A 177 9.98 -8.57 5.26
CA CYS A 177 11.44 -8.55 5.03
C CYS A 177 12.21 -7.96 6.22
N ASP A 178 11.70 -6.86 6.81
CA ASP A 178 12.32 -6.21 7.97
C ASP A 178 12.28 -7.09 9.24
N GLN A 179 11.36 -8.06 9.27
CA GLN A 179 11.30 -9.12 10.29
C GLN A 179 12.16 -10.36 9.95
N GLY A 180 12.84 -10.37 8.79
CA GLY A 180 13.58 -11.53 8.30
C GLY A 180 12.71 -12.67 7.75
N LYS A 181 11.41 -12.45 7.55
CA LYS A 181 10.43 -13.43 7.02
C LYS A 181 10.40 -13.37 5.50
N TYR A 182 11.51 -13.66 4.86
CA TYR A 182 11.72 -13.43 3.43
C TYR A 182 10.81 -14.29 2.54
N ASP A 183 10.64 -15.56 2.85
CA ASP A 183 9.73 -16.50 2.17
C ASP A 183 8.28 -15.99 2.18
N ALA A 184 7.82 -15.53 3.35
CA ALA A 184 6.48 -14.98 3.51
C ALA A 184 6.29 -13.62 2.79
N ALA A 185 7.37 -12.86 2.56
CA ALA A 185 7.32 -11.57 1.89
C ALA A 185 7.12 -11.67 0.37
N ILE A 186 7.51 -12.80 -0.25
CA ILE A 186 7.49 -12.98 -1.71
C ILE A 186 6.08 -12.80 -2.26
N ALA A 187 5.11 -13.56 -1.76
CA ALA A 187 3.75 -13.54 -2.29
C ALA A 187 3.07 -12.16 -2.23
N PRO A 188 3.13 -11.39 -1.12
CA PRO A 188 2.64 -10.01 -1.10
C PRO A 188 3.34 -9.09 -2.10
N LEU A 189 4.66 -9.18 -2.25
CA LEU A 189 5.43 -8.34 -3.18
C LEU A 189 5.10 -8.66 -4.64
N GLU A 190 5.02 -9.94 -4.99
CA GLU A 190 4.55 -10.39 -6.31
C GLU A 190 3.14 -9.89 -6.60
N LYS A 191 2.23 -9.98 -5.61
CA LYS A 191 0.86 -9.49 -5.73
C LYS A 191 0.82 -7.98 -5.96
N SER A 192 1.65 -7.22 -5.26
CA SER A 192 1.78 -5.78 -5.48
C SER A 192 2.15 -5.46 -6.92
N LEU A 193 3.20 -6.11 -7.47
CA LEU A 193 3.66 -5.91 -8.84
C LEU A 193 2.67 -6.43 -9.90
N GLN A 194 1.87 -7.45 -9.56
CA GLN A 194 0.78 -7.91 -10.41
C GLN A 194 -0.34 -6.88 -10.53
N LEU A 195 -0.68 -6.21 -9.43
CA LEU A 195 -1.71 -5.18 -9.37
C LEU A 195 -1.26 -3.84 -9.97
N ASP A 196 0.02 -3.52 -9.82
CA ASP A 196 0.66 -2.33 -10.37
C ASP A 196 2.01 -2.72 -10.97
N SER A 197 2.01 -3.05 -12.27
CA SER A 197 3.21 -3.46 -13.01
C SER A 197 4.24 -2.32 -13.14
N ALA A 198 3.80 -1.07 -13.05
CA ALA A 198 4.68 0.09 -13.00
C ALA A 198 5.41 0.22 -11.67
N GLY A 199 4.94 -0.44 -10.62
CA GLY A 199 5.40 -0.46 -9.24
C GLY A 199 6.78 0.11 -8.96
N THR A 200 7.02 0.62 -7.79
CA THR A 200 8.25 1.36 -7.51
C THR A 200 9.50 0.47 -7.56
N TRP A 201 10.67 1.08 -7.79
CA TRP A 201 11.95 0.35 -7.75
C TRP A 201 12.21 -0.23 -6.36
N GLU A 202 11.73 0.40 -5.29
CA GLU A 202 11.83 -0.09 -3.91
C GLU A 202 11.12 -1.43 -3.73
N THR A 203 9.93 -1.58 -4.32
CA THR A 203 9.18 -2.85 -4.27
C THR A 203 9.96 -3.97 -4.96
N ARG A 204 10.53 -3.70 -6.15
CA ARG A 204 11.38 -4.66 -6.88
C ARG A 204 12.65 -5.01 -6.11
N TRP A 205 13.28 -4.00 -5.52
CA TRP A 205 14.48 -4.22 -4.70
C TRP A 205 14.18 -5.07 -3.46
N THR A 206 13.05 -4.81 -2.78
CA THR A 206 12.62 -5.61 -1.63
C THR A 206 12.32 -7.05 -2.04
N LEU A 207 11.65 -7.25 -3.18
CA LEU A 207 11.40 -8.57 -3.73
C LEU A 207 12.70 -9.29 -4.13
N ALA A 208 13.65 -8.57 -4.73
CA ALA A 208 14.97 -9.13 -5.05
C ALA A 208 15.70 -9.61 -3.79
N LYS A 209 15.66 -8.84 -2.70
CA LYS A 209 16.23 -9.28 -1.40
C LYS A 209 15.54 -10.54 -0.89
N ALA A 210 14.22 -10.59 -0.96
CA ALA A 210 13.44 -11.74 -0.53
C ALA A 210 13.80 -13.00 -1.35
N TYR A 211 13.83 -12.90 -2.66
CA TYR A 211 14.25 -13.99 -3.55
C TYR A 211 15.68 -14.45 -3.28
N TYR A 212 16.61 -13.50 -3.06
CA TYR A 212 18.01 -13.84 -2.79
C TYR A 212 18.13 -14.65 -1.50
N GLN A 213 17.41 -14.27 -0.43
CA GLN A 213 17.40 -14.99 0.84
C GLN A 213 16.70 -16.35 0.73
N ASP A 214 15.72 -16.47 -0.17
CA ASP A 214 15.04 -17.72 -0.49
C ASP A 214 15.81 -18.58 -1.50
N THR A 215 17.08 -18.22 -1.83
CA THR A 215 17.97 -18.92 -2.77
C THR A 215 17.47 -18.94 -4.23
N ARG A 216 16.48 -18.15 -4.58
CA ARG A 216 15.94 -17.96 -5.94
C ARG A 216 16.76 -16.91 -6.67
N TYR A 217 18.01 -17.26 -7.00
CA TYR A 217 19.02 -16.29 -7.45
C TYR A 217 18.77 -15.70 -8.83
N ASP A 218 18.14 -16.45 -9.75
CA ASP A 218 17.80 -15.94 -11.08
C ASP A 218 16.71 -14.89 -11.01
N GLU A 219 15.67 -15.11 -10.20
CA GLU A 219 14.61 -14.14 -9.95
C GLU A 219 15.15 -12.93 -9.18
N ALA A 220 16.03 -13.15 -8.20
CA ALA A 220 16.70 -12.06 -7.48
C ALA A 220 17.51 -11.19 -8.43
N LEU A 221 18.25 -11.80 -9.36
CA LEU A 221 19.00 -11.08 -10.38
C LEU A 221 18.10 -10.23 -11.26
N LYS A 222 17.03 -10.82 -11.79
CA LYS A 222 16.07 -10.10 -12.64
C LYS A 222 15.47 -8.90 -11.89
N MET A 223 14.92 -9.10 -10.70
CA MET A 223 14.27 -8.04 -9.92
C MET A 223 15.25 -6.95 -9.49
N SER A 224 16.47 -7.31 -9.09
CA SER A 224 17.49 -6.32 -8.71
C SER A 224 17.98 -5.50 -9.91
N GLN A 225 18.10 -6.07 -11.11
CA GLN A 225 18.43 -5.32 -12.32
C GLN A 225 17.31 -4.33 -12.71
N GLU A 226 16.04 -4.76 -12.65
CA GLU A 226 14.90 -3.89 -12.88
C GLU A 226 14.83 -2.76 -11.84
N ALA A 227 15.12 -3.06 -10.57
CA ALA A 227 15.19 -2.06 -9.50
C ALA A 227 16.31 -1.05 -9.73
N LEU A 228 17.49 -1.53 -10.10
CA LEU A 228 18.65 -0.66 -10.38
C LEU A 228 18.33 0.32 -11.53
N ALA A 229 17.79 -0.19 -12.64
CA ALA A 229 17.37 0.63 -13.76
C ALA A 229 16.30 1.66 -13.37
N GLY A 230 15.30 1.25 -12.59
CA GLY A 230 14.21 2.11 -12.13
C GLY A 230 14.62 3.16 -11.09
N SER A 231 15.72 2.95 -10.38
CA SER A 231 16.22 3.89 -9.36
C SER A 231 16.84 5.16 -9.94
N ASN A 232 17.20 5.14 -11.23
CA ASN A 232 17.87 6.25 -11.92
C ASN A 232 19.08 6.80 -11.13
N GLY A 233 19.91 5.93 -10.59
CA GLY A 233 21.10 6.26 -9.81
C GLY A 233 20.85 6.73 -8.37
N LYS A 234 19.59 6.78 -7.90
CA LYS A 234 19.25 7.21 -6.52
C LYS A 234 19.67 6.22 -5.44
N ALA A 235 19.80 4.93 -5.81
CA ALA A 235 20.12 3.83 -4.88
C ALA A 235 21.21 2.93 -5.47
N PRO A 236 22.46 3.41 -5.56
CA PRO A 236 23.57 2.64 -6.15
C PRO A 236 23.87 1.35 -5.38
N GLU A 237 23.50 1.25 -4.10
CA GLU A 237 23.61 0.05 -3.28
C GLU A 237 22.84 -1.16 -3.86
N ILE A 238 21.82 -0.92 -4.72
CA ILE A 238 21.14 -2.00 -5.44
C ILE A 238 22.14 -2.77 -6.34
N GLY A 239 23.13 -2.06 -6.90
CA GLY A 239 24.20 -2.67 -7.69
C GLY A 239 24.95 -3.77 -6.94
N LEU A 240 25.09 -3.65 -5.62
CA LEU A 240 25.70 -4.71 -4.80
C LEU A 240 24.82 -5.96 -4.74
N LEU A 241 23.49 -5.82 -4.66
CA LEU A 241 22.58 -6.95 -4.72
C LEU A 241 22.60 -7.62 -6.11
N VAL A 242 22.71 -6.82 -7.19
CA VAL A 242 22.88 -7.36 -8.54
C VAL A 242 24.19 -8.17 -8.61
N ALA A 243 25.31 -7.64 -8.10
CA ALA A 243 26.59 -8.35 -8.06
C ALA A 243 26.51 -9.63 -7.20
N GLN A 244 25.76 -9.60 -6.08
CA GLN A 244 25.49 -10.78 -5.26
C GLN A 244 24.76 -11.85 -6.06
N SER A 245 23.69 -11.48 -6.71
CA SER A 245 22.88 -12.39 -7.50
C SER A 245 23.68 -12.96 -8.69
N LEU A 246 24.46 -12.12 -9.40
CA LEU A 246 25.38 -12.57 -10.45
C LEU A 246 26.41 -13.59 -9.94
N THR A 247 26.96 -13.33 -8.76
CA THR A 247 27.91 -14.27 -8.13
C THR A 247 27.25 -15.61 -7.78
N ALA A 248 26.02 -15.56 -7.27
CA ALA A 248 25.27 -16.76 -6.88
C ALA A 248 24.89 -17.64 -8.09
N VAL A 249 24.60 -17.03 -9.25
CA VAL A 249 24.34 -17.74 -10.50
C VAL A 249 25.62 -18.06 -11.30
N GLY A 250 26.81 -17.82 -10.73
CA GLY A 250 28.10 -18.17 -11.33
C GLY A 250 28.62 -17.21 -12.39
N ARG A 251 27.99 -16.04 -12.60
CA ARG A 251 28.38 -15.02 -13.55
C ARG A 251 29.44 -14.08 -12.95
N TYR A 252 30.59 -14.61 -12.59
CA TYR A 252 31.62 -13.94 -11.78
C TYR A 252 32.24 -12.72 -12.48
N GLU A 253 32.51 -12.81 -13.79
CA GLU A 253 33.10 -11.69 -14.54
C GLU A 253 32.12 -10.50 -14.65
N ASP A 254 30.83 -10.79 -14.83
CA ASP A 254 29.80 -9.74 -14.84
C ASP A 254 29.65 -9.07 -13.47
N ALA A 255 29.71 -9.86 -12.39
CA ALA A 255 29.72 -9.33 -11.03
C ALA A 255 30.94 -8.44 -10.79
N ALA A 256 32.12 -8.87 -11.21
CA ALA A 256 33.36 -8.10 -11.06
C ALA A 256 33.30 -6.78 -11.83
N ARG A 257 32.82 -6.81 -13.08
CA ARG A 257 32.64 -5.59 -13.87
C ARG A 257 31.73 -4.58 -13.16
N LEU A 258 30.58 -5.02 -12.67
CA LEU A 258 29.65 -4.17 -11.96
C LEU A 258 30.24 -3.60 -10.66
N LEU A 259 31.00 -4.41 -9.91
CA LEU A 259 31.68 -3.95 -8.68
C LEU A 259 32.76 -2.90 -8.99
N ARG A 260 33.51 -3.03 -10.11
CA ARG A 260 34.50 -2.02 -10.54
C ARG A 260 33.83 -0.72 -10.97
N GLU A 261 32.73 -0.81 -11.74
CA GLU A 261 31.92 0.35 -12.11
C GLU A 261 31.39 1.08 -10.86
N PHE A 262 30.82 0.32 -9.91
CA PHE A 262 30.39 0.88 -8.62
C PHE A 262 31.53 1.59 -7.86
N LEU A 263 32.70 1.00 -7.81
CA LEU A 263 33.84 1.61 -7.14
C LEU A 263 34.38 2.83 -7.86
N GLY A 264 34.30 2.90 -9.19
CA GLY A 264 34.67 4.06 -9.98
C GLY A 264 33.76 5.27 -9.73
N GLU A 265 32.47 5.02 -9.59
CA GLU A 265 31.46 6.08 -9.42
C GLU A 265 31.20 6.43 -7.93
N HIS A 266 31.36 5.46 -7.03
CA HIS A 266 30.93 5.55 -5.63
C HIS A 266 32.02 5.08 -4.64
N GLY A 267 33.30 5.26 -4.99
CA GLY A 267 34.43 4.78 -4.21
C GLY A 267 34.61 5.41 -2.82
N ASP A 268 33.93 6.52 -2.56
CA ASP A 268 33.89 7.25 -1.29
C ASP A 268 32.77 6.80 -0.33
N ARG A 269 31.82 5.99 -0.81
CA ARG A 269 30.70 5.50 0.02
C ARG A 269 31.13 4.37 0.96
N ALA A 270 30.37 4.19 2.04
CA ALA A 270 30.60 3.13 3.02
C ALA A 270 30.59 1.73 2.38
N GLU A 271 29.73 1.52 1.39
CA GLU A 271 29.56 0.26 0.66
C GLU A 271 30.78 -0.09 -0.19
N ALA A 272 31.62 0.87 -0.56
CA ALA A 272 32.82 0.64 -1.37
C ALA A 272 33.80 -0.33 -0.72
N ALA A 273 33.90 -0.31 0.61
CA ALA A 273 34.75 -1.28 1.35
C ALA A 273 34.25 -2.72 1.16
N THR A 274 32.94 -2.91 1.08
CA THR A 274 32.34 -4.23 0.83
C THR A 274 32.60 -4.69 -0.60
N ALA A 275 32.42 -3.78 -1.58
CA ALA A 275 32.70 -4.06 -2.99
C ALA A 275 34.17 -4.45 -3.22
N ARG A 276 35.15 -3.74 -2.61
CA ARG A 276 36.59 -4.07 -2.71
C ARG A 276 36.89 -5.46 -2.14
N ARG A 277 36.44 -5.74 -0.92
CA ARG A 277 36.65 -7.08 -0.29
C ARG A 277 35.99 -8.18 -1.11
N TRP A 278 34.97 -7.90 -1.84
CA TRP A 278 34.31 -8.89 -2.67
C TRP A 278 35.10 -9.18 -3.94
N LEU A 279 35.61 -8.16 -4.64
CA LEU A 279 36.53 -8.34 -5.77
C LEU A 279 37.78 -9.12 -5.38
N GLU A 280 38.39 -8.79 -4.22
CA GLU A 280 39.54 -9.52 -3.68
C GLU A 280 39.23 -10.99 -3.48
N ARG A 281 38.06 -11.34 -2.92
CA ARG A 281 37.64 -12.73 -2.73
C ARG A 281 37.39 -13.47 -4.05
N LEU A 282 36.77 -12.83 -5.02
CA LEU A 282 36.56 -13.42 -6.35
C LEU A 282 37.90 -13.71 -7.04
N THR A 283 38.85 -12.80 -6.97
CA THR A 283 40.20 -12.96 -7.49
C THR A 283 40.98 -14.09 -6.75
N ALA A 284 40.97 -14.05 -5.42
CA ALA A 284 41.68 -15.04 -4.60
C ALA A 284 41.12 -16.48 -4.78
N SER A 285 39.82 -16.59 -5.09
CA SER A 285 39.19 -17.89 -5.37
C SER A 285 39.36 -18.36 -6.83
N GLY A 286 40.09 -17.60 -7.67
CA GLY A 286 40.30 -17.93 -9.08
C GLY A 286 39.02 -17.81 -9.94
N LYS A 287 37.99 -17.14 -9.43
CA LYS A 287 36.72 -16.97 -10.14
C LYS A 287 36.76 -15.87 -11.21
N ILE A 288 37.69 -14.92 -11.04
CA ILE A 288 37.97 -13.83 -11.99
C ILE A 288 39.48 -13.69 -12.14
N ARG A 289 39.94 -13.08 -13.24
CA ARG A 289 41.36 -12.76 -13.43
C ARG A 289 41.77 -11.57 -12.57
N ALA A 290 43.01 -11.61 -12.04
CA ALA A 290 43.63 -10.44 -11.46
C ALA A 290 43.94 -9.43 -12.61
N GLU A 291 43.55 -8.19 -12.43
CA GLU A 291 43.97 -7.07 -13.29
C GLU A 291 45.21 -6.42 -12.75
#